data_ac9f239622a84682e85e696d172fb780
#
_entry.id   ac9f239622a84682e85e696d172fb780
#
_cell.length_a   1.000
_cell.length_b   1.000
_cell.length_c   1.000
_cell.angle_alpha   90.00
_cell.angle_beta   90.00
_cell.angle_gamma   90.00
#
_symmetry.space_group_name_H-M   'P 1'
#
loop_
_entity.id
_entity.type
_entity.pdbx_description
1 polymer ?
#
loop_
_entity_poly.entity_id
_entity_poly.type
_entity_poly.pdbx_seq_one_letter_code
_entity_poly.pdbx_strand_id
1 'polypeptide(L)'
;NSYADAAGDTQMEIMYYNALGVIDASILKSHKNTSMFLEYRSEGDYRRFAKDLNCTEAETFSKIYAGVQFVRSGLTGYQNSLDIAFPASGHVGSLALFCPEERSWKDNVRNLLGTPDDNGEKAYAAIRQTFENEEQAWVNTAGDPSTGGNSSWTGISGAVLERSAITSMPFVSNMCVGVGKYRYVNGEKQGTQDWYHSGVQSVLPTWRWWIENRGNLKVSIDWDDAYNHGSSFKISGNLSGKALMRLYKTMIPVENGGIVRVVFKGAEAPELMLSTASSVTPDVTLSAANTSKKNGWTVAEYDLSSLKGKTIYMVALNLIGSGSFNMNLGQLAILPGSYTPATIAACKWLLSHRP
;
A
#
# COMPACT_ATOMS: atom_id res chain seq x y z
N ASN A 1 17.58 -24.42 -4.90
CA ASN A 1 18.48 -23.34 -4.47
C ASN A 1 19.97 -23.57 -4.67
N SER A 2 20.37 -24.77 -5.08
CA SER A 2 21.78 -25.04 -5.39
C SER A 2 22.42 -24.04 -6.38
N TYR A 3 21.65 -23.50 -7.31
CA TYR A 3 22.11 -22.47 -8.24
C TYR A 3 22.37 -21.13 -7.51
N ALA A 4 21.44 -20.68 -6.69
CA ALA A 4 21.60 -19.45 -5.92
C ALA A 4 22.74 -19.56 -4.91
N ASP A 5 22.87 -20.70 -4.25
CA ASP A 5 23.95 -20.99 -3.31
C ASP A 5 25.32 -20.99 -4.02
N ALA A 6 25.41 -21.61 -5.21
CA ALA A 6 26.63 -21.64 -6.03
C ALA A 6 27.00 -20.27 -6.61
N ALA A 7 26.01 -19.44 -6.93
CA ALA A 7 26.20 -18.07 -7.39
C ALA A 7 26.47 -17.06 -6.27
N GLY A 8 26.34 -17.47 -5.00
CA GLY A 8 26.42 -16.57 -3.85
C GLY A 8 25.27 -15.57 -3.78
N ASP A 9 24.16 -15.86 -4.47
CA ASP A 9 22.97 -15.00 -4.49
C ASP A 9 22.14 -15.20 -3.23
N THR A 10 22.23 -14.24 -2.32
CA THR A 10 21.46 -14.21 -1.05
C THR A 10 20.09 -13.56 -1.20
N GLN A 11 19.76 -13.00 -2.37
CA GLN A 11 18.50 -12.31 -2.64
C GLN A 11 17.45 -13.23 -3.27
N MET A 12 17.86 -14.32 -3.90
CA MET A 12 16.93 -15.27 -4.49
C MET A 12 16.26 -16.10 -3.42
N GLU A 13 14.93 -16.02 -3.36
CA GLU A 13 14.08 -16.87 -2.53
C GLU A 13 13.22 -17.78 -3.41
N ILE A 14 13.04 -19.03 -3.01
CA ILE A 14 12.12 -19.97 -3.65
C ILE A 14 10.99 -20.29 -2.68
N MET A 15 9.76 -19.94 -3.08
CA MET A 15 8.56 -20.34 -2.37
C MET A 15 7.99 -21.61 -2.97
N TYR A 16 7.89 -22.66 -2.17
CA TYR A 16 7.22 -23.89 -2.55
C TYR A 16 5.72 -23.81 -2.29
N TYR A 17 4.93 -24.29 -3.23
CA TYR A 17 3.49 -24.43 -3.08
C TYR A 17 3.15 -25.85 -2.62
N ASN A 18 2.41 -26.00 -1.54
CA ASN A 18 1.95 -27.29 -1.03
C ASN A 18 0.41 -27.35 -0.99
N ALA A 19 -0.18 -28.01 -1.98
CA ALA A 19 -1.63 -28.15 -2.13
C ALA A 19 -2.21 -29.39 -1.43
N LEU A 20 -1.44 -30.44 -1.23
CA LEU A 20 -1.98 -31.77 -0.94
C LEU A 20 -1.30 -32.46 0.26
N GLY A 21 -1.86 -32.31 1.41
CA GLY A 21 -1.90 -33.28 2.50
C GLY A 21 -0.59 -33.63 3.22
N VAL A 22 0.53 -33.79 2.55
CA VAL A 22 1.80 -34.17 3.18
C VAL A 22 2.66 -32.93 3.37
N ILE A 23 2.80 -32.49 4.61
CA ILE A 23 3.71 -31.42 4.95
C ILE A 23 5.09 -32.04 5.15
N ASP A 24 5.96 -31.92 4.14
CA ASP A 24 7.36 -32.31 4.25
C ASP A 24 8.22 -31.09 4.55
N ALA A 25 8.63 -30.97 5.79
CA ALA A 25 9.50 -29.90 6.26
C ALA A 25 10.95 -30.04 5.75
N SER A 26 11.33 -31.20 5.19
CA SER A 26 12.72 -31.48 4.80
C SER A 26 13.25 -30.51 3.73
N ILE A 27 12.40 -30.10 2.79
CA ILE A 27 12.73 -29.15 1.73
C ILE A 27 13.19 -27.81 2.31
N LEU A 28 12.50 -27.32 3.34
CA LEU A 28 12.83 -26.04 3.97
C LEU A 28 14.04 -26.13 4.90
N LYS A 29 14.38 -27.33 5.39
CA LYS A 29 15.59 -27.57 6.19
C LYS A 29 16.85 -27.63 5.36
N SER A 30 16.75 -28.11 4.12
CA SER A 30 17.91 -28.31 3.24
C SER A 30 18.39 -27.03 2.55
N HIS A 31 17.59 -25.95 2.53
CA HIS A 31 17.91 -24.70 1.83
C HIS A 31 17.62 -23.46 2.67
N LYS A 32 18.57 -22.52 2.69
CA LYS A 32 18.48 -21.31 3.53
C LYS A 32 17.38 -20.35 3.09
N ASN A 33 17.29 -20.08 1.79
CA ASN A 33 16.37 -19.07 1.21
C ASN A 33 15.13 -19.75 0.63
N THR A 34 14.42 -20.52 1.45
CA THR A 34 13.20 -21.21 1.05
C THR A 34 12.06 -20.90 1.99
N SER A 35 10.89 -20.73 1.43
CA SER A 35 9.64 -20.59 2.14
C SER A 35 8.57 -21.53 1.55
N MET A 36 7.44 -21.64 2.20
CA MET A 36 6.34 -22.49 1.76
C MET A 36 5.00 -21.80 1.86
N PHE A 37 4.28 -21.79 0.78
CA PHE A 37 2.86 -21.48 0.73
C PHE A 37 2.08 -22.74 1.12
N LEU A 38 1.40 -22.71 2.26
CA LEU A 38 0.55 -23.78 2.76
C LEU A 38 -0.92 -23.49 2.44
N GLU A 39 -1.50 -24.30 1.57
CA GLU A 39 -2.88 -24.12 1.14
C GLU A 39 -3.87 -24.58 2.22
N TYR A 40 -4.73 -23.68 2.67
CA TYR A 40 -5.98 -23.93 3.43
C TYR A 40 -5.88 -24.94 4.57
N ARG A 41 -4.91 -24.75 5.47
CA ARG A 41 -4.68 -25.63 6.61
C ARG A 41 -5.42 -25.17 7.85
N SER A 42 -5.56 -26.07 8.81
CA SER A 42 -6.00 -25.70 10.16
C SER A 42 -4.89 -24.98 10.93
N GLU A 43 -5.23 -24.22 11.96
CA GLU A 43 -4.25 -23.61 12.87
C GLU A 43 -3.27 -24.67 13.42
N GLY A 44 -3.78 -25.85 13.80
CA GLY A 44 -2.94 -26.95 14.30
C GLY A 44 -1.93 -27.45 13.29
N ASP A 45 -2.26 -27.45 11.99
CA ASP A 45 -1.32 -27.84 10.93
C ASP A 45 -0.18 -26.84 10.78
N TYR A 46 -0.47 -25.53 10.78
CA TYR A 46 0.55 -24.49 10.72
C TYR A 46 1.51 -24.57 11.91
N ARG A 47 0.98 -24.72 13.11
CA ARG A 47 1.79 -24.84 14.34
C ARG A 47 2.63 -26.11 14.36
N ARG A 48 2.08 -27.24 13.91
CA ARG A 48 2.83 -28.49 13.77
C ARG A 48 3.98 -28.34 12.78
N PHE A 49 3.73 -27.70 11.63
CA PHE A 49 4.75 -27.48 10.62
C PHE A 49 5.90 -26.59 11.13
N ALA A 50 5.59 -25.50 11.84
CA ALA A 50 6.61 -24.67 12.48
C ALA A 50 7.45 -25.45 13.49
N LYS A 51 6.80 -26.32 14.29
CA LYS A 51 7.48 -27.18 15.25
C LYS A 51 8.38 -28.21 14.57
N ASP A 52 7.91 -28.86 13.50
CA ASP A 52 8.68 -29.85 12.74
C ASP A 52 9.91 -29.22 12.07
N LEU A 53 9.83 -27.95 11.69
CA LEU A 53 10.96 -27.16 11.21
C LEU A 53 11.89 -26.70 12.34
N ASN A 54 11.46 -26.75 13.59
CA ASN A 54 12.16 -26.16 14.75
C ASN A 54 12.42 -24.66 14.53
N CYS A 55 11.42 -23.95 13.97
CA CYS A 55 11.50 -22.53 13.72
C CYS A 55 11.36 -21.70 14.99
N THR A 56 12.16 -20.66 15.12
CA THR A 56 11.84 -19.52 15.99
C THR A 56 10.61 -18.78 15.43
N GLU A 57 10.01 -17.92 16.25
CA GLU A 57 8.87 -17.11 15.80
C GLU A 57 9.21 -16.28 14.56
N ALA A 58 10.37 -15.64 14.53
CA ALA A 58 10.82 -14.85 13.39
C ALA A 58 11.04 -15.70 12.13
N GLU A 59 11.58 -16.91 12.26
CA GLU A 59 11.75 -17.86 11.16
C GLU A 59 10.41 -18.38 10.66
N THR A 60 9.43 -18.59 11.55
CA THR A 60 8.08 -18.97 11.16
C THR A 60 7.49 -17.96 10.17
N PHE A 61 7.60 -16.66 10.46
CA PHE A 61 7.10 -15.61 9.56
C PHE A 61 7.87 -15.47 8.24
N SER A 62 9.12 -15.89 8.18
CA SER A 62 9.88 -15.87 6.93
C SER A 62 9.74 -17.14 6.10
N LYS A 63 9.34 -18.25 6.70
CA LYS A 63 9.31 -19.57 6.05
C LYS A 63 7.90 -20.10 5.77
N ILE A 64 6.91 -19.71 6.57
CA ILE A 64 5.55 -20.25 6.49
C ILE A 64 4.59 -19.13 6.06
N TYR A 65 3.93 -19.34 4.93
CA TYR A 65 2.90 -18.45 4.41
C TYR A 65 1.56 -19.17 4.41
N ALA A 66 0.64 -18.68 5.21
CA ALA A 66 -0.72 -19.19 5.29
C ALA A 66 -1.51 -18.71 4.06
N GLY A 67 -1.96 -19.65 3.24
CA GLY A 67 -2.72 -19.37 2.04
C GLY A 67 -4.16 -18.97 2.35
N VAL A 68 -4.58 -17.81 1.87
CA VAL A 68 -5.97 -17.36 1.90
C VAL A 68 -6.46 -17.19 0.47
N GLN A 69 -7.53 -17.92 0.14
CA GLN A 69 -8.10 -17.93 -1.20
C GLN A 69 -9.12 -16.80 -1.38
N PHE A 70 -9.01 -16.06 -2.48
CA PHE A 70 -9.91 -14.96 -2.83
C PHE A 70 -10.80 -15.22 -4.06
N VAL A 71 -10.85 -16.47 -4.52
CA VAL A 71 -11.39 -16.85 -5.84
C VAL A 71 -12.92 -16.94 -5.93
N ARG A 72 -13.62 -17.47 -4.92
CA ARG A 72 -14.98 -18.00 -5.15
C ARG A 72 -16.11 -17.39 -4.35
N SER A 73 -15.83 -16.73 -3.27
CA SER A 73 -16.86 -16.21 -2.36
C SER A 73 -16.70 -14.70 -2.20
N GLY A 74 -17.74 -13.98 -1.85
CA GLY A 74 -17.61 -12.60 -1.39
C GLY A 74 -16.60 -12.49 -0.22
N LEU A 75 -16.20 -11.29 0.16
CA LEU A 75 -15.22 -11.06 1.25
C LEU A 75 -15.55 -11.83 2.52
N THR A 76 -16.84 -11.95 2.85
CA THR A 76 -17.35 -12.68 4.03
C THR A 76 -16.94 -14.15 4.08
N GLY A 77 -16.77 -14.80 2.93
CA GLY A 77 -16.37 -16.21 2.86
C GLY A 77 -14.92 -16.48 3.25
N TYR A 78 -14.09 -15.46 3.40
CA TYR A 78 -12.67 -15.60 3.70
C TYR A 78 -12.29 -15.26 5.14
N GLN A 79 -13.22 -14.75 5.94
CA GLN A 79 -12.97 -14.41 7.34
C GLN A 79 -12.44 -15.62 8.12
N ASN A 80 -13.06 -16.77 7.97
CA ASN A 80 -12.62 -18.00 8.64
C ASN A 80 -11.16 -18.38 8.26
N SER A 81 -10.76 -18.20 7.01
CA SER A 81 -9.38 -18.47 6.58
C SER A 81 -8.41 -17.45 7.18
N LEU A 82 -8.83 -16.20 7.31
CA LEU A 82 -8.04 -15.15 7.95
C LEU A 82 -7.88 -15.43 9.45
N ASP A 83 -8.95 -15.81 10.13
CA ASP A 83 -8.95 -16.14 11.56
C ASP A 83 -8.10 -17.38 11.88
N ILE A 84 -8.08 -18.37 10.98
CA ILE A 84 -7.21 -19.54 11.11
C ILE A 84 -5.73 -19.16 10.95
N ALA A 85 -5.42 -18.27 10.02
CA ALA A 85 -4.05 -17.83 9.77
C ALA A 85 -3.53 -16.88 10.86
N PHE A 86 -4.43 -16.08 11.45
CA PHE A 86 -4.11 -15.04 12.43
C PHE A 86 -5.01 -15.13 13.67
N PRO A 87 -4.97 -16.25 14.39
CA PRO A 87 -5.79 -16.41 15.59
C PRO A 87 -5.34 -15.45 16.70
N ALA A 88 -6.27 -15.16 17.62
CA ALA A 88 -5.98 -14.32 18.80
C ALA A 88 -4.85 -14.87 19.69
N SER A 89 -4.58 -16.17 19.61
CA SER A 89 -3.50 -16.87 20.31
C SER A 89 -2.09 -16.59 19.76
N GLY A 90 -1.99 -15.80 18.72
CA GLY A 90 -0.74 -15.45 18.02
C GLY A 90 -0.67 -16.03 16.60
N HIS A 91 -0.06 -15.29 15.70
CA HIS A 91 0.02 -15.61 14.28
C HIS A 91 0.73 -16.94 14.04
N VAL A 92 0.27 -17.70 13.05
CA VAL A 92 0.83 -19.01 12.70
C VAL A 92 1.84 -18.94 11.55
N GLY A 93 1.98 -17.80 10.92
CA GLY A 93 2.87 -17.55 9.79
C GLY A 93 2.62 -16.17 9.18
N SER A 94 3.16 -15.94 8.01
CA SER A 94 2.84 -14.80 7.17
C SER A 94 1.63 -15.08 6.28
N LEU A 95 1.08 -14.04 5.66
CA LEU A 95 -0.06 -14.14 4.75
C LEU A 95 0.40 -14.36 3.32
N ALA A 96 -0.24 -15.27 2.59
CA ALA A 96 -0.18 -15.34 1.14
C ALA A 96 -1.60 -15.35 0.56
N LEU A 97 -1.86 -14.42 -0.34
CA LEU A 97 -3.14 -14.32 -1.03
C LEU A 97 -3.10 -15.16 -2.31
N PHE A 98 -4.06 -16.07 -2.46
CA PHE A 98 -4.22 -16.85 -3.68
C PHE A 98 -5.27 -16.20 -4.58
N CYS A 99 -4.89 -15.87 -5.83
CA CYS A 99 -5.73 -15.22 -6.83
C CYS A 99 -6.44 -13.94 -6.34
N PRO A 100 -5.73 -12.97 -5.73
CA PRO A 100 -6.35 -11.74 -5.24
C PRO A 100 -6.95 -10.91 -6.37
N GLU A 101 -6.45 -11.06 -7.60
CA GLU A 101 -6.96 -10.41 -8.80
C GLU A 101 -8.38 -10.84 -9.14
N GLU A 102 -8.77 -12.08 -8.88
CA GLU A 102 -10.15 -12.52 -9.15
C GLU A 102 -11.17 -11.74 -8.30
N ARG A 103 -10.80 -11.34 -7.09
CA ARG A 103 -11.66 -10.49 -6.26
C ARG A 103 -11.75 -9.08 -6.82
N SER A 104 -10.62 -8.53 -7.28
CA SER A 104 -10.57 -7.18 -7.83
C SER A 104 -11.25 -7.09 -9.20
N TRP A 105 -11.18 -8.16 -10.00
CA TRP A 105 -11.65 -8.20 -11.39
C TRP A 105 -13.00 -8.89 -11.61
N LYS A 106 -13.66 -9.36 -10.54
CA LYS A 106 -14.83 -10.22 -10.70
C LYS A 106 -16.03 -9.49 -11.30
N ASP A 107 -16.73 -10.22 -12.16
CA ASP A 107 -18.00 -9.96 -12.81
C ASP A 107 -18.22 -8.54 -13.37
N ASN A 108 -18.28 -7.51 -12.53
CA ASN A 108 -18.55 -6.15 -12.98
C ASN A 108 -17.41 -5.54 -13.79
N VAL A 109 -16.15 -5.78 -13.38
CA VAL A 109 -14.97 -5.24 -14.07
C VAL A 109 -14.79 -5.95 -15.42
N ARG A 110 -14.92 -7.28 -15.44
CA ARG A 110 -14.84 -8.07 -16.68
C ARG A 110 -15.94 -7.68 -17.66
N ASN A 111 -17.17 -7.48 -17.17
CA ASN A 111 -18.29 -7.08 -17.99
C ASN A 111 -18.12 -5.66 -18.55
N LEU A 112 -17.57 -4.74 -17.77
CA LEU A 112 -17.23 -3.40 -18.25
C LEU A 112 -16.23 -3.44 -19.42
N LEU A 113 -15.18 -4.26 -19.31
CA LEU A 113 -14.16 -4.42 -20.35
C LEU A 113 -14.64 -5.21 -21.57
N GLY A 114 -15.64 -6.08 -21.41
CA GLY A 114 -16.19 -6.91 -22.48
C GLY A 114 -17.20 -6.22 -23.39
N THR A 115 -17.57 -4.96 -23.12
CA THR A 115 -18.52 -4.21 -23.95
C THR A 115 -17.80 -3.16 -24.82
N PRO A 116 -18.32 -2.86 -26.05
CA PRO A 116 -17.77 -1.78 -26.87
C PRO A 116 -17.68 -0.48 -26.07
N ASP A 117 -16.57 0.20 -26.18
CA ASP A 117 -16.28 1.42 -25.44
C ASP A 117 -16.45 2.66 -26.31
N ASP A 118 -17.13 3.63 -25.77
CA ASP A 118 -17.30 4.96 -26.32
C ASP A 118 -16.32 5.92 -25.60
N ASN A 119 -15.10 6.01 -26.07
CA ASN A 119 -14.04 6.92 -25.61
C ASN A 119 -13.23 6.51 -24.34
N GLY A 120 -13.12 5.23 -24.01
CA GLY A 120 -12.27 4.75 -22.91
C GLY A 120 -12.86 4.93 -21.50
N GLU A 121 -14.03 5.52 -21.34
CA GLU A 121 -14.63 5.76 -20.00
C GLU A 121 -14.92 4.46 -19.24
N LYS A 122 -15.25 3.37 -19.96
CA LYS A 122 -15.47 2.06 -19.33
C LYS A 122 -14.18 1.46 -18.75
N ALA A 123 -13.05 1.67 -19.42
CA ALA A 123 -11.76 1.24 -18.92
C ALA A 123 -11.41 1.99 -17.61
N TYR A 124 -11.63 3.29 -17.57
CA TYR A 124 -11.44 4.10 -16.35
C TYR A 124 -12.40 3.66 -15.22
N ALA A 125 -13.67 3.38 -15.54
CA ALA A 125 -14.64 2.86 -14.59
C ALA A 125 -14.23 1.48 -14.04
N ALA A 126 -13.70 0.59 -14.90
CA ALA A 126 -13.19 -0.71 -14.51
C ALA A 126 -12.00 -0.60 -13.54
N ILE A 127 -11.03 0.27 -13.82
CA ILE A 127 -9.91 0.53 -12.94
C ILE A 127 -10.40 1.08 -11.60
N ARG A 128 -11.32 2.04 -11.60
CA ARG A 128 -11.91 2.58 -10.36
C ARG A 128 -12.57 1.48 -9.53
N GLN A 129 -13.38 0.63 -10.15
CA GLN A 129 -14.04 -0.48 -9.47
C GLN A 129 -13.03 -1.48 -8.88
N THR A 130 -11.92 -1.74 -9.58
CA THR A 130 -10.84 -2.58 -9.07
C THR A 130 -10.28 -2.00 -7.76
N PHE A 131 -10.00 -0.70 -7.72
CA PHE A 131 -9.51 -0.04 -6.51
C PHE A 131 -10.51 -0.05 -5.36
N GLU A 132 -11.79 0.12 -5.63
CA GLU A 132 -12.86 0.01 -4.62
C GLU A 132 -12.96 -1.42 -4.06
N ASN A 133 -12.83 -2.43 -4.91
CA ASN A 133 -12.80 -3.83 -4.48
C ASN A 133 -11.56 -4.14 -3.62
N GLU A 134 -10.40 -3.62 -3.99
CA GLU A 134 -9.18 -3.75 -3.19
C GLU A 134 -9.30 -3.03 -1.85
N GLU A 135 -9.89 -1.83 -1.81
CA GLU A 135 -10.15 -1.12 -0.55
C GLU A 135 -10.94 -2.00 0.42
N GLN A 136 -12.03 -2.60 -0.04
CA GLN A 136 -12.85 -3.48 0.79
C GLN A 136 -12.08 -4.72 1.28
N ALA A 137 -11.20 -5.27 0.45
CA ALA A 137 -10.36 -6.40 0.84
C ALA A 137 -9.36 -6.02 1.95
N TRP A 138 -8.75 -4.86 1.86
CA TRP A 138 -7.72 -4.43 2.80
C TRP A 138 -8.27 -3.83 4.09
N VAL A 139 -9.29 -2.96 4.01
CA VAL A 139 -9.75 -2.17 5.16
C VAL A 139 -11.23 -2.35 5.48
N ASN A 140 -11.85 -3.43 4.99
CA ASN A 140 -13.25 -3.76 5.08
C ASN A 140 -14.22 -2.74 4.41
N THR A 141 -15.52 -2.97 4.53
CA THR A 141 -16.54 -2.11 3.91
C THR A 141 -16.74 -0.78 4.64
N ALA A 142 -16.29 -0.67 5.90
CA ALA A 142 -16.32 0.58 6.66
C ALA A 142 -15.07 1.45 6.38
N GLY A 143 -14.02 0.87 5.77
CA GLY A 143 -12.76 1.55 5.55
C GLY A 143 -11.98 1.85 6.83
N ASP A 144 -12.30 1.15 7.91
CA ASP A 144 -11.66 1.26 9.22
C ASP A 144 -11.62 -0.10 9.93
N PRO A 145 -10.51 -0.84 9.83
CA PRO A 145 -10.37 -2.15 10.49
C PRO A 145 -10.46 -2.08 12.01
N SER A 146 -10.18 -0.94 12.63
CA SER A 146 -10.24 -0.78 14.09
C SER A 146 -11.66 -0.83 14.64
N THR A 147 -12.64 -0.55 13.82
CA THR A 147 -14.07 -0.59 14.21
C THR A 147 -14.72 -1.97 14.03
N GLY A 148 -13.96 -2.97 13.57
CA GLY A 148 -14.45 -4.32 13.30
C GLY A 148 -15.33 -4.46 12.06
N GLY A 149 -15.58 -3.38 11.33
CA GLY A 149 -16.36 -3.38 10.08
C GLY A 149 -17.77 -3.92 10.24
N ASN A 150 -18.28 -4.54 9.18
CA ASN A 150 -19.36 -5.49 9.34
C ASN A 150 -18.75 -6.81 9.86
N SER A 151 -19.43 -7.48 10.77
CA SER A 151 -18.99 -8.69 11.48
C SER A 151 -18.53 -9.87 10.59
N SER A 152 -18.58 -9.74 9.29
CA SER A 152 -18.31 -10.79 8.32
C SER A 152 -17.01 -10.64 7.54
N TRP A 153 -16.34 -9.48 7.64
CA TRP A 153 -14.99 -9.24 7.07
C TRP A 153 -14.33 -8.08 7.79
N THR A 154 -13.23 -8.36 8.49
CA THR A 154 -12.50 -7.36 9.28
C THR A 154 -11.50 -6.56 8.46
N GLY A 155 -11.18 -7.01 7.25
CA GLY A 155 -10.09 -6.47 6.44
C GLY A 155 -8.73 -7.08 6.77
N ILE A 156 -7.90 -7.25 5.77
CA ILE A 156 -6.55 -7.82 5.96
C ILE A 156 -5.73 -6.97 6.93
N SER A 157 -5.81 -5.64 6.81
CA SER A 157 -5.08 -4.70 7.67
C SER A 157 -5.47 -4.76 9.14
N GLY A 158 -6.65 -5.29 9.46
CA GLY A 158 -7.09 -5.52 10.84
C GLY A 158 -6.45 -6.75 11.48
N ALA A 159 -6.05 -7.74 10.68
CA ALA A 159 -5.45 -8.98 11.16
C ALA A 159 -3.91 -8.98 11.04
N VAL A 160 -3.37 -8.33 10.02
CA VAL A 160 -1.95 -8.40 9.68
C VAL A 160 -1.32 -7.02 9.67
N LEU A 161 -0.29 -6.85 10.50
CA LEU A 161 0.62 -5.73 10.36
C LEU A 161 1.65 -6.10 9.28
N GLU A 162 1.51 -5.54 8.09
CA GLU A 162 2.35 -5.87 6.95
C GLU A 162 3.84 -5.56 7.17
N ARG A 163 4.70 -6.31 6.50
CA ARG A 163 6.11 -5.93 6.33
C ARG A 163 6.22 -4.93 5.20
N SER A 164 7.11 -3.95 5.36
CA SER A 164 7.33 -2.96 4.33
C SER A 164 8.50 -3.30 3.43
N ALA A 165 8.30 -3.11 2.13
CA ALA A 165 9.36 -3.02 1.14
C ALA A 165 9.97 -1.61 1.04
N ILE A 166 9.40 -0.61 1.74
CA ILE A 166 9.85 0.78 1.72
C ILE A 166 10.83 0.99 2.87
N THR A 167 12.12 0.80 2.59
CA THR A 167 13.17 0.70 3.62
C THR A 167 14.25 1.79 3.53
N SER A 168 14.16 2.70 2.55
CA SER A 168 15.18 3.73 2.34
C SER A 168 14.62 5.03 1.76
N MET A 169 15.38 6.09 1.90
CA MET A 169 15.18 7.36 1.18
C MET A 169 16.08 7.39 -0.06
N PRO A 170 15.66 8.03 -1.15
CA PRO A 170 14.37 8.70 -1.33
C PRO A 170 13.24 7.71 -1.63
N PHE A 171 12.06 7.95 -1.09
CA PHE A 171 10.82 7.31 -1.50
C PHE A 171 9.89 8.34 -2.12
N VAL A 172 9.34 8.08 -3.30
CA VAL A 172 8.41 8.99 -3.99
C VAL A 172 7.25 8.23 -4.58
N SER A 173 6.04 8.60 -4.20
CA SER A 173 4.81 8.18 -4.83
C SER A 173 4.09 9.39 -5.42
N ASN A 174 3.83 9.35 -6.72
CA ASN A 174 3.05 10.38 -7.43
C ASN A 174 1.55 10.05 -7.46
N MET A 175 1.09 9.08 -6.68
CA MET A 175 -0.30 8.61 -6.64
C MET A 175 -0.83 8.21 -8.03
N CYS A 176 0.07 7.72 -8.88
CA CYS A 176 -0.22 7.38 -10.26
C CYS A 176 -0.44 5.87 -10.44
N VAL A 177 -1.56 5.51 -11.04
CA VAL A 177 -1.91 4.12 -11.37
C VAL A 177 -1.36 3.64 -12.72
N GLY A 178 -0.50 4.44 -13.38
CA GLY A 178 0.13 4.09 -14.66
C GLY A 178 -0.71 4.44 -15.88
N VAL A 179 -1.90 4.99 -15.70
CA VAL A 179 -2.80 5.44 -16.77
C VAL A 179 -3.43 6.79 -16.40
N GLY A 180 -3.91 7.51 -17.38
CA GLY A 180 -4.64 8.77 -17.20
C GLY A 180 -5.18 9.32 -18.51
N LYS A 181 -6.21 10.14 -18.44
CA LYS A 181 -6.77 10.86 -19.60
C LYS A 181 -5.76 11.85 -20.20
N TYR A 182 -4.82 12.29 -19.37
CA TYR A 182 -3.78 13.25 -19.75
C TYR A 182 -2.50 12.95 -19.00
N ARG A 183 -1.37 13.44 -19.51
CA ARG A 183 -0.13 13.52 -18.76
C ARG A 183 -0.04 14.87 -18.04
N TYR A 184 0.43 14.85 -16.81
CA TYR A 184 0.71 16.05 -16.02
C TYR A 184 2.18 16.11 -15.61
N VAL A 185 2.71 17.30 -15.48
CA VAL A 185 4.05 17.58 -14.94
C VAL A 185 3.94 18.78 -14.00
N ASN A 186 4.17 18.55 -12.71
CA ASN A 186 4.03 19.57 -11.67
C ASN A 186 2.66 20.28 -11.66
N GLY A 187 1.58 19.55 -11.90
CA GLY A 187 0.21 20.08 -11.96
C GLY A 187 -0.17 20.73 -13.28
N GLU A 188 0.73 20.73 -14.26
CA GLU A 188 0.47 21.30 -15.58
C GLU A 188 0.18 20.20 -16.60
N LYS A 189 -0.95 20.32 -17.27
CA LYS A 189 -1.41 19.36 -18.28
C LYS A 189 -0.51 19.39 -19.51
N GLN A 190 -0.05 18.23 -19.94
CA GLN A 190 0.77 18.01 -21.11
C GLN A 190 0.00 17.19 -22.15
N GLY A 191 -0.30 17.80 -23.28
CA GLY A 191 -1.03 17.13 -24.37
C GLY A 191 -2.54 17.01 -24.13
N THR A 192 -3.20 16.35 -25.09
CA THR A 192 -4.67 16.24 -25.12
C THR A 192 -5.17 14.80 -25.30
N GLN A 193 -4.25 13.83 -25.29
CA GLN A 193 -4.56 12.41 -25.51
C GLN A 193 -4.38 11.62 -24.22
N ASP A 194 -5.04 10.48 -24.17
CA ASP A 194 -4.86 9.47 -23.14
C ASP A 194 -3.38 9.12 -22.98
N TRP A 195 -2.97 8.94 -21.74
CA TRP A 195 -1.60 8.62 -21.39
C TRP A 195 -1.55 7.35 -20.57
N TYR A 196 -0.65 6.47 -20.91
CA TYR A 196 -0.38 5.26 -20.14
C TYR A 196 1.10 4.91 -20.20
N HIS A 197 1.63 4.51 -19.05
CA HIS A 197 3.00 4.08 -18.90
C HIS A 197 3.14 3.23 -17.63
N SER A 198 3.05 1.91 -17.77
CA SER A 198 3.11 0.99 -16.62
C SER A 198 4.41 1.09 -15.82
N GLY A 199 5.53 1.42 -16.48
CA GLY A 199 6.83 1.57 -15.82
C GLY A 199 6.96 2.76 -14.87
N VAL A 200 5.97 3.67 -14.82
CA VAL A 200 5.92 4.80 -13.86
C VAL A 200 4.73 4.70 -12.91
N GLN A 201 4.09 3.54 -12.84
CA GLN A 201 3.13 3.28 -11.78
C GLN A 201 3.77 3.47 -10.42
N SER A 202 3.11 4.23 -9.56
CA SER A 202 3.60 4.48 -8.21
C SER A 202 3.38 3.28 -7.30
N VAL A 203 4.22 3.14 -6.28
CA VAL A 203 3.85 2.33 -5.11
C VAL A 203 2.68 3.05 -4.44
N LEU A 204 1.49 2.46 -4.54
CA LEU A 204 0.28 3.03 -4.00
C LEU A 204 0.20 2.81 -2.49
N PRO A 205 -0.58 3.62 -1.76
CA PRO A 205 -0.74 3.43 -0.32
C PRO A 205 -1.10 2.00 0.06
N THR A 206 -0.31 1.40 0.92
CA THR A 206 -0.39 -0.02 1.26
C THR A 206 -1.61 -0.34 2.11
N TRP A 207 -2.06 0.61 2.91
CA TRP A 207 -3.28 0.46 3.72
C TRP A 207 -4.57 0.87 3.02
N ARG A 208 -4.65 0.90 1.74
CA ARG A 208 -5.87 1.12 0.93
C ARG A 208 -6.97 1.92 1.67
N TRP A 209 -6.60 3.13 2.14
CA TRP A 209 -7.46 4.13 2.74
C TRP A 209 -8.04 3.73 4.10
N TRP A 210 -7.24 3.18 4.97
CA TRP A 210 -7.60 3.08 6.36
C TRP A 210 -7.72 4.49 6.96
N ILE A 211 -8.97 4.96 7.03
CA ILE A 211 -9.30 6.29 7.54
C ILE A 211 -10.07 6.12 8.84
N GLU A 212 -9.44 6.42 9.95
CA GLU A 212 -10.06 6.48 11.26
C GLU A 212 -10.87 7.78 11.40
N ASN A 213 -12.06 7.70 11.98
CA ASN A 213 -13.07 8.78 11.99
C ASN A 213 -13.50 9.20 10.57
N ARG A 214 -13.58 8.23 9.67
CA ARG A 214 -13.84 8.41 8.24
C ARG A 214 -15.12 9.18 7.93
N GLY A 215 -16.19 8.99 8.72
CA GLY A 215 -17.50 9.50 8.37
C GLY A 215 -17.96 8.97 7.01
N ASN A 216 -18.30 9.87 6.08
CA ASN A 216 -18.64 9.52 4.71
C ASN A 216 -17.53 9.86 3.68
N LEU A 217 -16.30 10.09 4.13
CA LEU A 217 -15.18 10.31 3.22
C LEU A 217 -14.96 9.08 2.31
N LYS A 218 -14.79 9.35 1.02
CA LYS A 218 -14.45 8.37 0.00
C LYS A 218 -13.15 8.77 -0.67
N VAL A 219 -12.35 7.78 -1.03
CA VAL A 219 -11.15 7.96 -1.86
C VAL A 219 -11.42 7.35 -3.23
N SER A 220 -11.14 8.08 -4.27
CA SER A 220 -11.28 7.62 -5.65
C SER A 220 -10.10 8.11 -6.49
N ILE A 221 -9.86 7.45 -7.62
CA ILE A 221 -8.88 7.92 -8.59
C ILE A 221 -9.47 9.10 -9.37
N ASP A 222 -8.68 10.17 -9.48
CA ASP A 222 -8.98 11.32 -10.32
C ASP A 222 -8.00 11.33 -11.51
N TRP A 223 -8.55 11.30 -12.72
CA TRP A 223 -7.80 11.38 -13.98
C TRP A 223 -7.87 12.74 -14.65
N ASP A 224 -8.74 13.61 -14.14
CA ASP A 224 -8.94 14.95 -14.69
C ASP A 224 -8.03 16.00 -14.04
N ASP A 225 -7.41 15.67 -12.90
CA ASP A 225 -6.47 16.54 -12.20
C ASP A 225 -5.38 15.69 -11.52
N ALA A 226 -4.13 15.91 -11.90
CA ALA A 226 -2.98 15.22 -11.32
C ALA A 226 -1.78 16.16 -11.16
N TYR A 227 -0.91 15.86 -10.17
CA TYR A 227 0.32 16.64 -10.01
C TYR A 227 1.41 16.15 -10.99
N ASN A 228 1.62 14.85 -11.04
CA ASN A 228 2.53 14.23 -12.01
C ASN A 228 1.87 12.99 -12.62
N HIS A 229 2.26 12.70 -13.85
CA HIS A 229 1.78 11.52 -14.61
C HIS A 229 0.29 11.60 -14.93
N GLY A 230 -0.50 10.53 -14.69
CA GLY A 230 -1.85 10.38 -15.21
C GLY A 230 -2.98 10.49 -14.21
N SER A 231 -2.69 10.48 -12.90
CA SER A 231 -3.74 10.46 -11.89
C SER A 231 -3.30 11.06 -10.54
N SER A 232 -4.29 11.36 -9.72
CA SER A 232 -4.18 11.65 -8.30
C SER A 232 -5.24 10.87 -7.52
N PHE A 233 -5.22 10.94 -6.19
CA PHE A 233 -6.31 10.42 -5.38
C PHE A 233 -7.17 11.55 -4.83
N LYS A 234 -8.46 11.47 -5.14
CA LYS A 234 -9.47 12.41 -4.66
C LYS A 234 -10.12 11.89 -3.40
N ILE A 235 -10.01 12.64 -2.33
CA ILE A 235 -10.69 12.40 -1.05
C ILE A 235 -11.84 13.38 -0.95
N SER A 236 -13.06 12.89 -0.87
CA SER A 236 -14.25 13.75 -0.86
C SER A 236 -15.35 13.22 0.06
N GLY A 237 -16.15 14.13 0.60
CA GLY A 237 -17.24 13.82 1.52
C GLY A 237 -17.48 14.92 2.52
N ASN A 238 -17.88 14.57 3.75
CA ASN A 238 -17.97 15.51 4.86
C ASN A 238 -17.02 15.10 5.97
N LEU A 239 -16.31 16.07 6.51
CA LEU A 239 -15.39 15.91 7.61
C LEU A 239 -15.85 16.73 8.80
N SER A 240 -15.80 16.16 10.00
CA SER A 240 -16.11 16.86 11.25
C SER A 240 -14.89 16.75 12.17
N GLY A 241 -13.99 17.74 12.06
CA GLY A 241 -12.75 17.78 12.82
C GLY A 241 -11.58 17.10 12.12
N LYS A 242 -11.06 16.02 12.68
CA LYS A 242 -9.87 15.32 12.17
C LYS A 242 -10.17 13.89 11.80
N ALA A 243 -9.59 13.42 10.70
CA ALA A 243 -9.60 12.02 10.28
C ALA A 243 -8.18 11.54 9.96
N LEU A 244 -7.74 10.47 10.60
CA LEU A 244 -6.42 9.90 10.40
C LEU A 244 -6.43 8.95 9.21
N MET A 245 -5.81 9.36 8.11
CA MET A 245 -5.67 8.56 6.89
C MET A 245 -4.28 7.91 6.86
N ARG A 246 -4.21 6.63 7.13
CA ARG A 246 -2.98 5.85 7.01
C ARG A 246 -2.67 5.58 5.55
N LEU A 247 -1.41 5.79 5.17
CA LEU A 247 -0.97 5.64 3.78
C LEU A 247 0.02 4.49 3.61
N TYR A 248 1.18 4.58 4.28
CA TYR A 248 2.26 3.64 4.04
C TYR A 248 2.80 3.03 5.33
N LYS A 249 2.92 1.71 5.33
CA LYS A 249 3.85 1.01 6.19
C LYS A 249 5.26 1.17 5.62
N THR A 250 6.19 1.56 6.46
CA THR A 250 7.58 1.79 6.07
C THR A 250 8.53 1.18 7.09
N MET A 251 9.81 1.14 6.77
CA MET A 251 10.91 0.85 7.70
C MET A 251 12.11 1.70 7.28
N ILE A 252 11.92 3.03 7.30
CA ILE A 252 12.90 4.00 6.77
C ILE A 252 13.72 4.58 7.92
N PRO A 253 15.04 4.32 7.99
CA PRO A 253 15.92 4.97 8.95
C PRO A 253 16.11 6.45 8.58
N VAL A 254 16.02 7.33 9.58
CA VAL A 254 16.26 8.77 9.45
C VAL A 254 17.67 9.08 10.00
N GLU A 255 18.71 8.81 9.18
CA GLU A 255 20.09 8.94 9.64
C GLU A 255 20.51 10.40 9.82
N ASN A 256 20.22 11.26 8.85
CA ASN A 256 20.69 12.65 8.77
C ASN A 256 19.55 13.67 8.67
N GLY A 257 18.38 13.35 9.22
CA GLY A 257 17.19 14.15 8.99
C GLY A 257 16.61 13.95 7.60
N GLY A 258 15.84 14.90 7.14
CA GLY A 258 15.16 14.84 5.85
C GLY A 258 13.87 15.64 5.86
N ILE A 259 13.09 15.46 4.82
CA ILE A 259 11.76 16.05 4.72
C ILE A 259 10.76 15.01 4.22
N VAL A 260 9.52 15.13 4.67
CA VAL A 260 8.37 14.58 3.95
C VAL A 260 7.73 15.71 3.16
N ARG A 261 7.52 15.48 1.88
CA ARG A 261 6.80 16.39 1.00
C ARG A 261 5.45 15.79 0.66
N VAL A 262 4.38 16.56 0.89
CA VAL A 262 3.02 16.21 0.47
C VAL A 262 2.54 17.26 -0.51
N VAL A 263 2.08 16.81 -1.69
CA VAL A 263 1.51 17.70 -2.70
C VAL A 263 0.03 17.41 -2.83
N PHE A 264 -0.78 18.43 -2.64
CA PHE A 264 -2.23 18.31 -2.60
C PHE A 264 -2.92 19.57 -3.14
N LYS A 265 -4.24 19.47 -3.36
CA LYS A 265 -5.09 20.55 -3.85
C LYS A 265 -6.45 20.50 -3.16
N GLY A 266 -7.06 21.64 -2.93
CA GLY A 266 -8.47 21.74 -2.49
C GLY A 266 -8.72 21.71 -0.98
N ALA A 267 -7.69 21.55 -0.14
CA ALA A 267 -7.81 21.50 1.32
C ALA A 267 -6.72 22.32 2.01
N GLU A 268 -6.82 22.47 3.34
CA GLU A 268 -5.72 22.95 4.18
C GLU A 268 -4.62 21.90 4.28
N ALA A 269 -3.41 22.33 4.66
CA ALA A 269 -2.29 21.42 4.85
C ALA A 269 -2.60 20.42 5.98
N PRO A 270 -2.59 19.11 5.69
CA PRO A 270 -2.81 18.10 6.72
C PRO A 270 -1.65 18.09 7.72
N GLU A 271 -1.88 17.60 8.92
CA GLU A 271 -0.77 17.24 9.80
C GLU A 271 -0.15 15.94 9.30
N LEU A 272 1.18 15.87 9.29
CA LEU A 272 1.88 14.61 9.02
C LEU A 272 1.94 13.78 10.31
N MET A 273 1.45 12.55 10.23
CA MET A 273 1.41 11.62 11.35
C MET A 273 2.38 10.47 11.06
N LEU A 274 3.30 10.23 11.97
CA LEU A 274 4.32 9.19 11.82
C LEU A 274 4.31 8.24 13.01
N SER A 275 4.74 6.99 12.80
CA SER A 275 5.09 6.09 13.89
C SER A 275 6.58 5.78 13.85
N THR A 276 7.25 5.94 15.00
CA THR A 276 8.65 5.54 15.22
C THR A 276 8.77 4.19 15.92
N ALA A 277 7.66 3.53 16.18
CA ALA A 277 7.56 2.15 16.63
C ALA A 277 6.84 1.30 15.56
N SER A 278 7.04 -0.02 15.56
CA SER A 278 6.30 -0.92 14.67
C SER A 278 4.84 -1.04 15.13
N SER A 279 4.07 0.01 14.88
CA SER A 279 2.68 0.18 15.32
C SER A 279 1.86 0.89 14.25
N VAL A 280 0.55 0.68 14.27
CA VAL A 280 -0.42 1.43 13.44
C VAL A 280 -0.87 2.72 14.12
N THR A 281 -0.44 2.97 15.35
CA THR A 281 -0.74 4.20 16.10
C THR A 281 0.40 5.20 15.92
N PRO A 282 0.13 6.43 15.47
CA PRO A 282 1.16 7.44 15.35
C PRO A 282 1.62 7.92 16.73
N ASP A 283 2.92 8.15 16.87
CA ASP A 283 3.56 8.72 18.07
C ASP A 283 4.22 10.08 17.80
N VAL A 284 4.22 10.52 16.54
CA VAL A 284 4.76 11.81 16.11
C VAL A 284 3.76 12.54 15.24
N THR A 285 3.55 13.82 15.54
CA THR A 285 2.74 14.76 14.74
C THR A 285 3.62 15.92 14.30
N LEU A 286 3.64 16.21 13.01
CA LEU A 286 4.37 17.35 12.45
C LEU A 286 3.42 18.25 11.67
N SER A 287 3.55 19.55 11.90
CA SER A 287 2.94 20.57 11.04
C SER A 287 3.87 20.90 9.89
N ALA A 288 3.33 21.39 8.78
CA ALA A 288 4.14 21.82 7.65
C ALA A 288 5.09 22.97 8.07
N ALA A 289 6.39 22.73 7.87
CA ALA A 289 7.42 23.75 8.11
C ALA A 289 7.42 24.82 7.01
N ASN A 290 7.13 24.38 5.77
CA ASN A 290 7.05 25.25 4.60
C ASN A 290 5.84 24.86 3.76
N THR A 291 5.21 25.85 3.15
CA THR A 291 4.19 25.66 2.12
C THR A 291 4.46 26.57 0.94
N SER A 292 4.27 26.04 -0.26
CA SER A 292 4.32 26.83 -1.49
C SER A 292 3.21 26.39 -2.45
N LYS A 293 2.89 27.22 -3.44
CA LYS A 293 1.92 26.88 -4.47
C LYS A 293 2.59 26.77 -5.83
N LYS A 294 2.19 25.75 -6.60
CA LYS A 294 2.64 25.54 -7.97
C LYS A 294 1.49 24.99 -8.81
N ASN A 295 1.10 25.72 -9.84
CA ASN A 295 0.04 25.34 -10.79
C ASN A 295 -1.27 24.90 -10.09
N GLY A 296 -1.68 25.65 -9.06
CA GLY A 296 -2.88 25.36 -8.27
C GLY A 296 -2.72 24.27 -7.19
N TRP A 297 -1.58 23.58 -7.16
CA TRP A 297 -1.26 22.61 -6.12
C TRP A 297 -0.49 23.26 -4.97
N THR A 298 -0.74 22.79 -3.75
CA THR A 298 0.02 23.14 -2.56
C THR A 298 1.09 22.09 -2.33
N VAL A 299 2.32 22.54 -2.16
CA VAL A 299 3.46 21.70 -1.75
C VAL A 299 3.74 22.02 -0.29
N ALA A 300 3.51 21.07 0.59
CA ALA A 300 3.82 21.16 2.03
C ALA A 300 5.05 20.29 2.34
N GLU A 301 5.97 20.83 3.12
CA GLU A 301 7.18 20.14 3.55
C GLU A 301 7.23 20.08 5.08
N TYR A 302 7.53 18.89 5.59
CA TYR A 302 7.58 18.56 7.01
C TYR A 302 9.01 18.16 7.37
N ASP A 303 9.60 18.82 8.34
CA ASP A 303 10.98 18.61 8.76
C ASP A 303 11.11 17.35 9.64
N LEU A 304 12.01 16.46 9.25
CA LEU A 304 12.33 15.23 9.98
C LEU A 304 13.55 15.36 10.89
N SER A 305 14.11 16.53 11.09
CA SER A 305 15.34 16.72 11.88
C SER A 305 15.23 16.22 13.32
N SER A 306 14.04 16.33 13.91
CA SER A 306 13.73 15.80 15.26
C SER A 306 13.70 14.27 15.36
N LEU A 307 13.68 13.59 14.21
CA LEU A 307 13.61 12.13 14.11
C LEU A 307 14.97 11.51 13.77
N LYS A 308 16.05 12.28 13.75
CA LYS A 308 17.40 11.76 13.50
C LYS A 308 17.73 10.60 14.43
N GLY A 309 18.20 9.49 13.84
CA GLY A 309 18.52 8.25 14.54
C GLY A 309 17.31 7.33 14.82
N LYS A 310 16.10 7.74 14.44
CA LYS A 310 14.88 6.90 14.52
C LYS A 310 14.58 6.24 13.20
N THR A 311 13.67 5.26 13.24
CA THR A 311 13.11 4.61 12.03
C THR A 311 11.64 4.99 11.93
N ILE A 312 11.19 5.36 10.73
CA ILE A 312 9.78 5.63 10.42
C ILE A 312 9.13 4.32 9.99
N TYR A 313 8.15 3.84 10.76
CA TYR A 313 7.41 2.61 10.48
C TYR A 313 6.05 2.85 9.85
N MET A 314 5.50 4.04 9.98
CA MET A 314 4.21 4.42 9.40
C MET A 314 4.23 5.87 8.94
N VAL A 315 3.57 6.13 7.80
CA VAL A 315 3.27 7.48 7.30
C VAL A 315 1.77 7.60 7.10
N ALA A 316 1.19 8.61 7.72
CA ALA A 316 -0.23 8.93 7.63
C ALA A 316 -0.44 10.45 7.56
N LEU A 317 -1.64 10.85 7.17
CA LEU A 317 -2.08 12.23 7.17
C LEU A 317 -3.28 12.41 8.09
N ASN A 318 -3.26 13.41 8.91
CA ASN A 318 -4.43 13.84 9.66
C ASN A 318 -5.14 14.92 8.84
N LEU A 319 -6.23 14.51 8.20
CA LEU A 319 -7.07 15.39 7.40
C LEU A 319 -7.85 16.29 8.34
N ILE A 320 -7.92 17.59 8.07
CA ILE A 320 -8.54 18.58 8.94
C ILE A 320 -9.63 19.31 8.15
N GLY A 321 -10.81 19.43 8.73
CA GLY A 321 -11.90 20.17 8.09
C GLY A 321 -13.19 20.10 8.89
N SER A 322 -14.16 20.89 8.43
CA SER A 322 -15.50 20.99 9.00
C SER A 322 -16.51 21.20 7.87
N GLY A 323 -17.40 20.25 7.67
CA GLY A 323 -18.38 20.25 6.59
C GLY A 323 -17.86 19.58 5.31
N SER A 324 -18.17 20.15 4.14
CA SER A 324 -17.76 19.58 2.86
C SER A 324 -16.23 19.56 2.72
N PHE A 325 -15.70 18.40 2.44
CA PHE A 325 -14.26 18.16 2.29
C PHE A 325 -13.96 17.64 0.88
N ASN A 326 -12.94 18.25 0.25
CA ASN A 326 -12.48 17.84 -1.07
C ASN A 326 -10.98 18.10 -1.18
N MET A 327 -10.19 17.04 -1.36
CA MET A 327 -8.75 17.11 -1.46
C MET A 327 -8.27 16.16 -2.56
N ASN A 328 -7.43 16.63 -3.47
CA ASN A 328 -6.64 15.76 -4.34
C ASN A 328 -5.25 15.59 -3.73
N LEU A 329 -4.83 14.36 -3.53
CA LEU A 329 -3.47 13.97 -3.11
C LEU A 329 -2.68 13.60 -4.37
N GLY A 330 -1.68 14.41 -4.72
CA GLY A 330 -0.92 14.26 -5.96
C GLY A 330 0.47 13.68 -5.79
N GLN A 331 1.09 13.82 -4.61
CA GLN A 331 2.41 13.24 -4.33
C GLN A 331 2.64 13.09 -2.83
N LEU A 332 3.34 12.04 -2.46
CA LEU A 332 4.02 11.91 -1.18
C LEU A 332 5.46 11.51 -1.44
N ALA A 333 6.42 12.24 -0.88
CA ALA A 333 7.84 11.93 -1.00
C ALA A 333 8.52 12.02 0.37
N ILE A 334 9.40 11.06 0.66
CA ILE A 334 10.27 11.04 1.84
C ILE A 334 11.70 11.18 1.33
N LEU A 335 12.35 12.28 1.65
CA LEU A 335 13.58 12.72 1.02
C LEU A 335 14.69 12.93 2.07
N PRO A 336 15.95 12.55 1.78
CA PRO A 336 17.05 12.78 2.71
C PRO A 336 17.38 14.28 2.83
N GLY A 337 18.01 14.68 3.94
CA GLY A 337 18.37 16.07 4.22
C GLY A 337 19.35 16.72 3.22
N SER A 338 20.09 15.90 2.49
CA SER A 338 20.96 16.35 1.39
C SER A 338 20.25 16.56 0.05
N TYR A 339 18.92 16.41 0.05
CA TYR A 339 18.13 16.46 -1.17
C TYR A 339 17.91 17.91 -1.63
N THR A 340 18.53 18.27 -2.74
CA THR A 340 18.28 19.58 -3.38
C THR A 340 17.37 19.41 -4.61
N PRO A 341 16.60 20.44 -5.01
CA PRO A 341 15.79 20.40 -6.22
C PRO A 341 16.55 20.02 -7.50
N ALA A 342 17.85 20.33 -7.56
CA ALA A 342 18.75 19.95 -8.66
C ALA A 342 18.94 18.43 -8.77
N THR A 343 18.93 17.72 -7.64
CA THR A 343 19.02 16.25 -7.62
C THR A 343 17.78 15.59 -8.23
N ILE A 344 16.60 16.22 -8.12
CA ILE A 344 15.36 15.78 -8.79
C ILE A 344 15.49 15.85 -10.30
N ALA A 345 16.10 16.91 -10.82
CA ALA A 345 16.31 17.09 -12.26
C ALA A 345 17.25 16.01 -12.84
N ALA A 346 18.32 15.66 -12.11
CA ALA A 346 19.26 14.61 -12.50
C ALA A 346 18.60 13.21 -12.49
N CYS A 347 17.83 12.87 -11.48
CA CYS A 347 17.06 11.62 -11.46
C CYS A 347 16.00 11.56 -12.56
N LYS A 348 15.33 12.66 -12.89
CA LYS A 348 14.40 12.75 -14.01
C LYS A 348 15.09 12.55 -15.35
N TRP A 349 16.29 13.09 -15.52
CA TRP A 349 17.08 12.91 -16.73
C TRP A 349 17.48 11.44 -16.93
N LEU A 350 17.93 10.77 -15.88
CA LEU A 350 18.28 9.33 -15.90
C LEU A 350 17.08 8.43 -16.19
N LEU A 351 15.87 8.77 -15.70
CA LEU A 351 14.65 7.99 -15.95
C LEU A 351 14.07 8.26 -17.35
N SER A 352 14.28 9.45 -17.92
CA SER A 352 13.79 9.82 -19.25
C SER A 352 14.72 9.40 -20.40
N HIS A 353 15.94 8.99 -20.11
CA HIS A 353 16.99 8.63 -21.08
C HIS A 353 17.52 7.21 -20.90
N ARG A 354 16.78 6.32 -20.26
CA ARG A 354 17.07 4.89 -20.35
C ARG A 354 16.65 4.39 -21.74
N PRO A 355 17.55 3.68 -22.45
CA PRO A 355 17.30 3.15 -23.79
C PRO A 355 16.16 2.12 -23.76
#